data_e80da7c19cfcb517bf57afae70f66802
#
_entry.id   e80da7c19cfcb517bf57afae70f66802
#
_cell.length_a   1.000
_cell.length_b   1.000
_cell.length_c   1.000
_cell.angle_alpha   90.00
_cell.angle_beta   90.00
_cell.angle_gamma   90.00
#
_symmetry.space_group_name_H-M   'P 1'
#
loop_
_entity.id
_entity.type
_entity.pdbx_description
1 polymer ?
#
loop_
_entity_poly.entity_id
_entity_poly.type
_entity_poly.pdbx_seq_one_letter_code
_entity_poly.pdbx_strand_id
1 'polypeptide(L)'
;DQQLRRMRGMLFGYSQLFFTHMRAYTIVTLALLVASLWEPLGGAVLILPFLVPFVFMEASYLFWYTVFARRHAEFVEQALSARLGQGIPAAHRLEAAYFYAPDDPAISALDLRRPMSHMSAATLAYSAGAGLLWLAALILGLDWIGRQAHVAPLLEWVPAVAVVWTAAIALYLVYAWLRRPDERRLVEELDAVYGSRPEPD
;
A
#
# COMPACT_ATOMS: atom_id res chain seq x y z
N ASP A 1 -3.80 -0.40 -29.43
CA ASP A 1 -3.79 -1.80 -28.97
C ASP A 1 -2.52 -2.22 -28.20
N GLN A 2 -1.33 -1.96 -28.74
CA GLN A 2 -0.08 -2.40 -28.13
C GLN A 2 0.18 -1.70 -26.78
N GLN A 3 -0.09 -0.41 -26.67
CA GLN A 3 0.07 0.37 -25.43
C GLN A 3 -0.89 -0.08 -24.35
N LEU A 4 -2.15 -0.35 -24.69
CA LEU A 4 -3.14 -0.87 -23.77
C LEU A 4 -2.77 -2.25 -23.23
N ARG A 5 -2.30 -3.16 -24.10
CA ARG A 5 -1.77 -4.47 -23.67
C ARG A 5 -0.60 -4.34 -22.73
N ARG A 6 0.31 -3.37 -22.99
CA ARG A 6 1.46 -3.10 -22.12
C ARG A 6 1.00 -2.61 -20.74
N MET A 7 0.03 -1.69 -20.67
CA MET A 7 -0.49 -1.17 -19.40
C MET A 7 -1.19 -2.27 -18.58
N ARG A 8 -1.99 -3.12 -19.24
CA ARG A 8 -2.61 -4.28 -18.57
C ARG A 8 -1.59 -5.30 -18.09
N GLY A 9 -0.54 -5.54 -18.86
CA GLY A 9 0.57 -6.40 -18.44
C GLY A 9 1.30 -5.82 -17.21
N MET A 10 1.51 -4.51 -17.18
CA MET A 10 2.09 -3.83 -16.02
C MET A 10 1.17 -3.91 -14.78
N LEU A 11 -0.13 -3.69 -14.95
CA LEU A 11 -1.11 -3.82 -13.87
C LEU A 11 -1.06 -5.21 -13.21
N PHE A 12 -1.07 -6.27 -14.04
CA PHE A 12 -0.96 -7.64 -13.56
C PHE A 12 0.37 -7.91 -12.88
N GLY A 13 1.49 -7.48 -13.49
CA GLY A 13 2.83 -7.67 -12.94
C GLY A 13 3.02 -6.98 -11.59
N TYR A 14 2.58 -5.73 -11.45
CA TYR A 14 2.68 -5.00 -10.18
C TYR A 14 1.77 -5.56 -9.09
N SER A 15 0.55 -5.99 -9.43
CA SER A 15 -0.33 -6.67 -8.48
C SER A 15 0.29 -7.97 -7.97
N GLN A 16 0.89 -8.77 -8.86
CA GLN A 16 1.55 -10.01 -8.49
C GLN A 16 2.78 -9.75 -7.61
N LEU A 17 3.58 -8.72 -7.95
CA LEU A 17 4.74 -8.32 -7.16
C LEU A 17 4.32 -7.85 -5.76
N PHE A 18 3.27 -7.04 -5.66
CA PHE A 18 2.70 -6.59 -4.39
C PHE A 18 2.35 -7.78 -3.48
N PHE A 19 1.55 -8.73 -3.97
CA PHE A 19 1.16 -9.89 -3.16
C PHE A 19 2.34 -10.80 -2.81
N THR A 20 3.33 -10.93 -3.68
CA THR A 20 4.54 -11.71 -3.40
C THR A 20 5.36 -11.08 -2.29
N HIS A 21 5.57 -9.76 -2.33
CA HIS A 21 6.27 -9.03 -1.29
C HIS A 21 5.52 -9.08 0.04
N MET A 22 4.20 -8.86 0.04
CA MET A 22 3.40 -8.93 1.26
C MET A 22 3.48 -10.30 1.94
N ARG A 23 3.46 -11.38 1.17
CA ARG A 23 3.65 -12.75 1.72
C ARG A 23 5.05 -12.94 2.31
N ALA A 24 6.09 -12.51 1.58
CA ALA A 24 7.46 -12.63 2.04
C ALA A 24 7.68 -11.86 3.35
N TYR A 25 7.21 -10.61 3.43
CA TYR A 25 7.30 -9.80 4.64
C TYR A 25 6.51 -10.37 5.81
N THR A 26 5.32 -10.92 5.55
CA THR A 26 4.54 -11.59 6.59
C THR A 26 5.32 -12.77 7.17
N ILE A 27 5.92 -13.60 6.32
CA ILE A 27 6.74 -14.74 6.75
C ILE A 27 7.95 -14.27 7.55
N VAL A 28 8.69 -13.27 7.07
CA VAL A 28 9.87 -12.71 7.77
C VAL A 28 9.47 -12.12 9.12
N THR A 29 8.40 -11.35 9.18
CA THR A 29 7.91 -10.75 10.43
C THR A 29 7.51 -11.80 11.45
N LEU A 30 6.77 -12.83 11.02
CA LEU A 30 6.40 -13.94 11.89
C LEU A 30 7.62 -14.75 12.34
N ALA A 31 8.58 -14.99 11.44
CA ALA A 31 9.80 -15.71 11.77
C ALA A 31 10.64 -14.94 12.82
N LEU A 32 10.78 -13.62 12.68
CA LEU A 32 11.47 -12.77 13.67
C LEU A 32 10.72 -12.76 15.01
N LEU A 33 9.38 -12.70 15.00
CA LEU A 33 8.59 -12.75 16.21
C LEU A 33 8.76 -14.09 16.93
N VAL A 34 8.68 -15.21 16.20
CA VAL A 34 8.90 -16.54 16.78
C VAL A 34 10.33 -16.72 17.27
N ALA A 35 11.31 -16.26 16.49
CA ALA A 35 12.72 -16.30 16.89
C ALA A 35 12.98 -15.52 18.19
N SER A 36 12.28 -14.39 18.39
CA SER A 36 12.42 -13.57 19.59
C SER A 36 11.92 -14.25 20.88
N LEU A 37 11.12 -15.32 20.76
CA LEU A 37 10.68 -16.12 21.89
C LEU A 37 11.80 -17.05 22.43
N TRP A 38 12.85 -17.23 21.63
CA TRP A 38 14.03 -18.00 22.05
C TRP A 38 15.07 -17.06 22.64
N GLU A 39 15.47 -17.30 23.88
CA GLU A 39 16.30 -16.41 24.70
C GLU A 39 17.54 -15.83 23.97
N PRO A 40 18.37 -16.63 23.24
CA PRO A 40 19.53 -16.11 22.53
C PRO A 40 19.20 -15.13 21.41
N LEU A 41 17.97 -15.16 20.87
CA LEU A 41 17.50 -14.32 19.77
C LEU A 41 16.46 -13.29 20.20
N GLY A 42 16.24 -13.11 21.51
CA GLY A 42 15.24 -12.18 22.05
C GLY A 42 15.35 -10.76 21.47
N GLY A 43 16.57 -10.29 21.20
CA GLY A 43 16.80 -8.98 20.55
C GLY A 43 16.27 -8.84 19.13
N ALA A 44 15.93 -9.94 18.43
CA ALA A 44 15.36 -9.88 17.09
C ALA A 44 14.04 -9.12 17.05
N VAL A 45 13.28 -9.09 18.14
CA VAL A 45 12.04 -8.33 18.28
C VAL A 45 12.23 -6.82 18.04
N LEU A 46 13.41 -6.27 18.34
CA LEU A 46 13.70 -4.84 18.18
C LEU A 46 13.76 -4.39 16.70
N ILE A 47 13.89 -5.32 15.76
CA ILE A 47 13.87 -5.03 14.33
C ILE A 47 12.44 -4.74 13.85
N LEU A 48 11.46 -5.39 14.42
CA LEU A 48 10.07 -5.35 13.95
C LEU A 48 9.42 -3.96 13.97
N PRO A 49 9.61 -3.12 15.00
CA PRO A 49 9.06 -1.76 15.01
C PRO A 49 9.57 -0.86 13.89
N PHE A 50 10.73 -1.20 13.30
CA PHE A 50 11.26 -0.51 12.12
C PHE A 50 10.83 -1.17 10.82
N LEU A 51 10.81 -2.49 10.79
CA LEU A 51 10.47 -3.27 9.61
C LEU A 51 9.00 -3.08 9.22
N VAL A 52 8.07 -3.14 10.17
CA VAL A 52 6.63 -3.06 9.88
C VAL A 52 6.24 -1.75 9.18
N PRO A 53 6.61 -0.54 9.67
CA PRO A 53 6.31 0.71 8.96
C PRO A 53 7.01 0.79 7.59
N PHE A 54 8.22 0.27 7.48
CA PHE A 54 8.95 0.22 6.21
C PHE A 54 8.20 -0.62 5.17
N VAL A 55 7.69 -1.79 5.56
CA VAL A 55 6.86 -2.66 4.71
C VAL A 55 5.58 -1.93 4.25
N PHE A 56 4.96 -1.15 5.13
CA PHE A 56 3.81 -0.33 4.75
C PHE A 56 4.17 0.73 3.70
N MET A 57 5.31 1.37 3.84
CA MET A 57 5.80 2.34 2.87
C MET A 57 6.03 1.70 1.50
N GLU A 58 6.68 0.54 1.47
CA GLU A 58 6.93 -0.20 0.24
C GLU A 58 5.62 -0.74 -0.38
N ALA A 59 4.72 -1.27 0.44
CA ALA A 59 3.40 -1.70 -0.02
C ALA A 59 2.61 -0.54 -0.65
N SER A 60 2.64 0.65 -0.05
CA SER A 60 2.04 1.87 -0.59
C SER A 60 2.64 2.26 -1.94
N TYR A 61 3.96 2.14 -2.07
CA TYR A 61 4.68 2.42 -3.31
C TYR A 61 4.28 1.44 -4.44
N LEU A 62 4.29 0.14 -4.17
CA LEU A 62 3.86 -0.87 -5.16
C LEU A 62 2.39 -0.70 -5.55
N PHE A 63 1.56 -0.37 -4.58
CA PHE A 63 0.15 -0.08 -4.82
C PHE A 63 -0.04 1.14 -5.73
N TRP A 64 0.77 2.19 -5.55
CA TRP A 64 0.77 3.37 -6.40
C TRP A 64 1.05 3.03 -7.87
N TYR A 65 1.98 2.11 -8.16
CA TYR A 65 2.21 1.65 -9.54
C TYR A 65 1.00 0.96 -10.16
N THR A 66 0.24 0.23 -9.34
CA THR A 66 -1.02 -0.38 -9.79
C THR A 66 -2.06 0.69 -10.17
N VAL A 67 -2.19 1.73 -9.34
CA VAL A 67 -3.05 2.88 -9.62
C VAL A 67 -2.60 3.61 -10.89
N PHE A 68 -1.29 3.85 -11.03
CA PHE A 68 -0.70 4.46 -12.22
C PHE A 68 -1.04 3.69 -13.49
N ALA A 69 -0.77 2.38 -13.52
CA ALA A 69 -1.03 1.55 -14.70
C ALA A 69 -2.52 1.53 -15.07
N ARG A 70 -3.40 1.51 -14.06
CA ARG A 70 -4.86 1.55 -14.25
C ARG A 70 -5.33 2.88 -14.84
N ARG A 71 -4.90 4.01 -14.25
CA ARG A 71 -5.26 5.35 -14.75
C ARG A 71 -4.81 5.56 -16.18
N HIS A 72 -3.58 5.15 -16.48
CA HIS A 72 -3.06 5.25 -17.83
C HIS A 72 -3.86 4.38 -18.82
N ALA A 73 -4.21 3.13 -18.45
CA ALA A 73 -5.04 2.28 -19.28
C ALA A 73 -6.43 2.91 -19.54
N GLU A 74 -7.05 3.50 -18.51
CA GLU A 74 -8.32 4.21 -18.62
C GLU A 74 -8.25 5.35 -19.65
N PHE A 75 -7.25 6.20 -19.59
CA PHE A 75 -7.05 7.29 -20.55
C PHE A 75 -6.85 6.78 -21.98
N VAL A 76 -6.06 5.73 -22.16
CA VAL A 76 -5.84 5.10 -23.48
C VAL A 76 -7.14 4.52 -24.05
N GLU A 77 -7.95 3.85 -23.22
CA GLU A 77 -9.26 3.29 -23.63
C GLU A 77 -10.23 4.42 -24.05
N GLN A 78 -10.29 5.50 -23.28
CA GLN A 78 -11.15 6.65 -23.62
C GLN A 78 -10.70 7.33 -24.91
N ALA A 79 -9.40 7.56 -25.10
CA ALA A 79 -8.85 8.15 -26.31
C ALA A 79 -9.10 7.28 -27.56
N LEU A 80 -9.02 5.95 -27.41
CA LEU A 80 -9.35 5.01 -28.49
C LEU A 80 -10.84 5.02 -28.81
N SER A 81 -11.71 5.02 -27.82
CA SER A 81 -13.17 5.08 -28.00
C SER A 81 -13.59 6.35 -28.73
N ALA A 82 -13.01 7.49 -28.35
CA ALA A 82 -13.29 8.78 -28.98
C ALA A 82 -12.87 8.80 -30.48
N ARG A 83 -11.75 8.15 -30.83
CA ARG A 83 -11.25 8.09 -32.20
C ARG A 83 -12.00 7.11 -33.10
N LEU A 84 -12.49 6.01 -32.54
CA LEU A 84 -13.16 4.95 -33.31
C LEU A 84 -14.67 5.16 -33.41
N GLY A 85 -15.24 6.13 -32.70
CA GLY A 85 -16.70 6.40 -32.72
C GLY A 85 -17.56 5.23 -32.24
N GLN A 86 -16.94 4.22 -31.63
CA GLN A 86 -17.61 3.03 -31.08
C GLN A 86 -17.29 2.94 -29.60
N GLY A 87 -18.33 2.66 -28.79
CA GLY A 87 -18.11 2.34 -27.38
C GLY A 87 -17.30 1.04 -27.26
N ILE A 88 -15.97 1.18 -27.15
CA ILE A 88 -15.14 0.03 -26.78
C ILE A 88 -15.62 -0.43 -25.40
N PRO A 89 -15.84 -1.75 -25.20
CA PRO A 89 -16.23 -2.24 -23.88
C PRO A 89 -15.22 -1.73 -22.86
N ALA A 90 -15.70 -0.87 -21.97
CA ALA A 90 -14.89 -0.23 -20.98
C ALA A 90 -14.44 -1.27 -19.95
N ALA A 91 -13.36 -1.99 -20.26
CA ALA A 91 -12.82 -3.01 -19.36
C ALA A 91 -12.49 -2.42 -17.99
N HIS A 92 -12.06 -1.15 -17.94
CA HIS A 92 -11.84 -0.42 -16.70
C HIS A 92 -13.11 -0.25 -15.85
N ARG A 93 -14.30 -0.09 -16.49
CA ARG A 93 -15.59 -0.04 -15.77
C ARG A 93 -15.95 -1.37 -15.12
N LEU A 94 -15.68 -2.47 -15.81
CA LEU A 94 -15.91 -3.81 -15.27
C LEU A 94 -14.93 -4.11 -14.12
N GLU A 95 -13.65 -3.78 -14.29
CA GLU A 95 -12.66 -3.92 -13.24
C GLU A 95 -13.00 -3.03 -12.03
N ALA A 96 -13.48 -1.80 -12.26
CA ALA A 96 -13.94 -0.91 -11.21
C ALA A 96 -15.14 -1.49 -10.45
N ALA A 97 -16.12 -2.06 -11.15
CA ALA A 97 -17.30 -2.66 -10.54
C ALA A 97 -16.96 -3.89 -9.68
N TYR A 98 -15.94 -4.66 -10.06
CA TYR A 98 -15.53 -5.85 -9.30
C TYR A 98 -14.62 -5.54 -8.10
N PHE A 99 -13.73 -4.56 -8.21
CA PHE A 99 -12.66 -4.36 -7.23
C PHE A 99 -12.77 -3.05 -6.46
N TYR A 100 -13.56 -2.07 -6.96
CA TYR A 100 -13.61 -0.71 -6.43
C TYR A 100 -15.04 -0.17 -6.45
N ALA A 101 -15.33 0.80 -5.61
CA ALA A 101 -16.61 1.52 -5.70
C ALA A 101 -16.71 2.25 -7.06
N PRO A 102 -17.82 2.10 -7.81
CA PRO A 102 -17.94 2.62 -9.19
C PRO A 102 -17.77 4.14 -9.30
N ASP A 103 -18.16 4.88 -8.26
CA ASP A 103 -18.21 6.34 -8.28
C ASP A 103 -16.98 6.99 -7.62
N ASP A 104 -16.07 6.22 -7.03
CA ASP A 104 -14.85 6.74 -6.43
C ASP A 104 -13.63 6.18 -7.16
N PRO A 105 -12.96 7.02 -7.98
CA PRO A 105 -11.71 6.65 -8.62
C PRO A 105 -10.58 6.42 -7.60
N ALA A 106 -10.80 6.82 -6.36
CA ALA A 106 -9.90 6.54 -5.28
C ALA A 106 -10.21 5.18 -4.68
N ILE A 107 -9.17 4.41 -4.46
CA ILE A 107 -9.24 3.22 -3.65
C ILE A 107 -9.43 3.68 -2.21
N SER A 108 -10.68 3.90 -1.85
CA SER A 108 -11.07 4.26 -0.49
C SER A 108 -11.18 2.98 0.32
N ALA A 109 -10.05 2.52 0.85
CA ALA A 109 -10.02 1.40 1.79
C ALA A 109 -10.82 1.66 3.08
N LEU A 110 -11.25 2.90 3.30
CA LEU A 110 -11.83 3.35 4.56
C LEU A 110 -13.20 4.03 4.43
N ASP A 111 -13.88 3.94 3.28
CA ASP A 111 -15.25 4.42 3.21
C ASP A 111 -16.20 3.42 3.86
N LEU A 112 -16.42 3.59 5.15
CA LEU A 112 -17.35 2.78 5.96
C LEU A 112 -18.83 2.99 5.59
N ARG A 113 -19.13 3.94 4.72
CA ARG A 113 -20.51 4.23 4.28
C ARG A 113 -20.97 3.35 3.12
N ARG A 114 -20.05 2.68 2.46
CA ARG A 114 -20.31 1.82 1.30
C ARG A 114 -20.12 0.35 1.66
N PRO A 115 -20.77 -0.59 0.97
CA PRO A 115 -20.50 -2.00 1.17
C PRO A 115 -19.03 -2.27 0.93
N MET A 116 -18.38 -2.88 1.94
CA MET A 116 -16.95 -3.14 1.96
C MET A 116 -16.57 -4.07 0.83
N SER A 117 -15.77 -3.60 -0.13
CA SER A 117 -15.23 -4.44 -1.19
C SER A 117 -14.26 -5.48 -0.59
N HIS A 118 -14.05 -6.59 -1.29
CA HIS A 118 -13.10 -7.61 -0.87
C HIS A 118 -11.68 -7.05 -0.69
N MET A 119 -11.27 -6.11 -1.55
CA MET A 119 -10.00 -5.39 -1.43
C MET A 119 -9.94 -4.50 -0.18
N SER A 120 -11.03 -3.78 0.12
CA SER A 120 -11.08 -2.94 1.33
C SER A 120 -11.01 -3.78 2.60
N ALA A 121 -11.72 -4.92 2.63
CA ALA A 121 -11.67 -5.86 3.74
C ALA A 121 -10.26 -6.46 3.92
N ALA A 122 -9.61 -6.87 2.84
CA ALA A 122 -8.24 -7.39 2.87
C ALA A 122 -7.24 -6.31 3.35
N THR A 123 -7.33 -5.10 2.82
CA THR A 123 -6.47 -3.98 3.25
C THR A 123 -6.65 -3.66 4.73
N LEU A 124 -7.88 -3.64 5.22
CA LEU A 124 -8.16 -3.42 6.64
C LEU A 124 -7.58 -4.54 7.50
N ALA A 125 -7.77 -5.81 7.10
CA ALA A 125 -7.25 -6.96 7.82
C ALA A 125 -5.71 -6.96 7.88
N TYR A 126 -5.03 -6.67 6.76
CA TYR A 126 -3.58 -6.54 6.72
C TYR A 126 -3.09 -5.38 7.59
N SER A 127 -3.75 -4.21 7.52
CA SER A 127 -3.36 -3.03 8.30
C SER A 127 -3.55 -3.26 9.80
N ALA A 128 -4.69 -3.84 10.19
CA ALA A 128 -4.96 -4.17 11.59
C ALA A 128 -3.98 -5.23 12.12
N GLY A 129 -3.75 -6.30 11.35
CA GLY A 129 -2.79 -7.35 11.70
C GLY A 129 -1.37 -6.81 11.87
N ALA A 130 -0.91 -5.97 10.97
CA ALA A 130 0.41 -5.35 11.07
C ALA A 130 0.49 -4.36 12.26
N GLY A 131 -0.55 -3.60 12.54
CA GLY A 131 -0.62 -2.75 13.73
C GLY A 131 -0.52 -3.56 15.03
N LEU A 132 -1.22 -4.69 15.11
CA LEU A 132 -1.13 -5.59 16.25
C LEU A 132 0.27 -6.21 16.40
N LEU A 133 0.90 -6.64 15.28
CA LEU A 133 2.26 -7.16 15.29
C LEU A 133 3.28 -6.10 15.73
N TRP A 134 3.12 -4.86 15.26
CA TRP A 134 3.97 -3.74 15.67
C TRP A 134 3.84 -3.46 17.17
N LEU A 135 2.59 -3.43 17.69
CA LEU A 135 2.34 -3.21 19.09
C LEU A 135 2.91 -4.35 19.96
N ALA A 136 2.71 -5.60 19.55
CA ALA A 136 3.28 -6.76 20.23
C ALA A 136 4.82 -6.69 20.24
N ALA A 137 5.43 -6.31 19.13
CA ALA A 137 6.88 -6.14 19.02
C ALA A 137 7.41 -5.03 19.95
N LEU A 138 6.69 -3.92 20.09
CA LEU A 138 7.05 -2.87 21.04
C LEU A 138 6.99 -3.38 22.48
N ILE A 139 5.90 -4.05 22.86
CA ILE A 139 5.72 -4.57 24.22
C ILE A 139 6.83 -5.58 24.55
N LEU A 140 7.06 -6.56 23.68
CA LEU A 140 8.12 -7.57 23.87
C LEU A 140 9.51 -6.94 23.83
N GLY A 141 9.73 -5.94 22.98
CA GLY A 141 10.98 -5.20 22.91
C GLY A 141 11.27 -4.41 24.17
N LEU A 142 10.28 -3.74 24.74
CA LEU A 142 10.42 -3.04 26.03
C LEU A 142 10.76 -3.99 27.17
N ASP A 143 10.09 -5.14 27.24
CA ASP A 143 10.37 -6.16 28.23
C ASP A 143 11.81 -6.72 28.07
N TRP A 144 12.23 -6.99 26.85
CA TRP A 144 13.59 -7.45 26.56
C TRP A 144 14.63 -6.38 26.92
N ILE A 145 14.42 -5.11 26.55
CA ILE A 145 15.32 -3.99 26.90
C ILE A 145 15.42 -3.87 28.42
N GLY A 146 14.31 -3.94 29.15
CA GLY A 146 14.30 -3.86 30.60
C GLY A 146 15.19 -4.91 31.27
N ARG A 147 15.29 -6.10 30.67
CA ARG A 147 16.20 -7.17 31.15
C ARG A 147 17.67 -6.90 30.80
N GLN A 148 17.95 -6.13 29.75
CA GLN A 148 19.29 -5.86 29.23
C GLN A 148 19.84 -4.45 29.56
N ALA A 149 19.03 -3.59 30.18
CA ALA A 149 19.38 -2.18 30.43
C ALA A 149 20.69 -1.97 31.18
N HIS A 150 21.05 -2.92 32.03
CA HIS A 150 22.32 -2.87 32.79
C HIS A 150 23.56 -3.06 31.92
N VAL A 151 23.42 -3.66 30.74
CA VAL A 151 24.54 -4.02 29.86
C VAL A 151 24.68 -3.04 28.69
N ALA A 152 23.59 -2.45 28.26
CA ALA A 152 23.55 -1.61 27.04
C ALA A 152 22.60 -0.40 27.17
N PRO A 153 23.03 0.69 27.83
CA PRO A 153 22.16 1.85 28.06
C PRO A 153 21.64 2.52 26.78
N LEU A 154 22.34 2.37 25.65
CA LEU A 154 21.88 2.89 24.36
C LEU A 154 20.59 2.24 23.88
N LEU A 155 20.25 1.02 24.34
CA LEU A 155 19.02 0.34 23.97
C LEU A 155 17.76 1.04 24.48
N GLU A 156 17.88 1.86 25.53
CA GLU A 156 16.74 2.61 26.07
C GLU A 156 16.14 3.62 25.08
N TRP A 157 16.94 4.06 24.09
CA TRP A 157 16.48 4.98 23.04
C TRP A 157 15.75 4.28 21.88
N VAL A 158 15.91 2.98 21.72
CA VAL A 158 15.33 2.22 20.60
C VAL A 158 13.81 2.39 20.49
N PRO A 159 13.01 2.30 21.58
CA PRO A 159 11.57 2.51 21.49
C PRO A 159 11.19 3.92 21.05
N ALA A 160 11.89 4.94 21.56
CA ALA A 160 11.63 6.33 21.17
C ALA A 160 11.92 6.54 19.68
N VAL A 161 13.04 6.03 19.19
CA VAL A 161 13.41 6.10 17.77
C VAL A 161 12.39 5.34 16.91
N ALA A 162 11.94 4.16 17.34
CA ALA A 162 10.93 3.38 16.63
C ALA A 162 9.58 4.11 16.54
N VAL A 163 9.16 4.78 17.62
CA VAL A 163 7.92 5.58 17.63
C VAL A 163 8.05 6.78 16.69
N VAL A 164 9.16 7.51 16.74
CA VAL A 164 9.41 8.65 15.83
C VAL A 164 9.44 8.19 14.37
N TRP A 165 10.12 7.10 14.07
CA TRP A 165 10.17 6.48 12.75
C TRP A 165 8.77 6.13 12.25
N THR A 166 7.99 5.42 13.07
CA THR A 166 6.62 5.02 12.74
C THR A 166 5.72 6.24 12.52
N ALA A 167 5.82 7.24 13.40
CA ALA A 167 5.04 8.47 13.26
C ALA A 167 5.38 9.23 11.97
N ALA A 168 6.65 9.33 11.61
CA ALA A 168 7.08 9.97 10.37
C ALA A 168 6.51 9.27 9.13
N ILE A 169 6.58 7.94 9.08
CA ILE A 169 6.01 7.15 7.97
C ILE A 169 4.49 7.28 7.95
N ALA A 170 3.83 7.14 9.10
CA ALA A 170 2.37 7.25 9.18
C ALA A 170 1.87 8.63 8.74
N LEU A 171 2.51 9.72 9.17
CA LEU A 171 2.17 11.08 8.74
C LEU A 171 2.37 11.26 7.23
N TYR A 172 3.47 10.73 6.68
CA TYR A 172 3.69 10.77 5.24
C TYR A 172 2.61 9.98 4.47
N LEU A 173 2.27 8.78 4.91
CA LEU A 173 1.25 7.96 4.26
C LEU A 173 -0.13 8.62 4.33
N VAL A 174 -0.49 9.19 5.48
CA VAL A 174 -1.75 9.96 5.63
C VAL A 174 -1.74 11.18 4.70
N TYR A 175 -0.64 11.92 4.65
CA TYR A 175 -0.49 13.05 3.73
C TYR A 175 -0.65 12.61 2.27
N ALA A 176 0.07 11.56 1.85
CA ALA A 176 0.00 11.02 0.50
C ALA A 176 -1.41 10.55 0.13
N TRP A 177 -2.11 9.93 1.08
CA TRP A 177 -3.50 9.47 0.91
C TRP A 177 -4.50 10.60 0.79
N LEU A 178 -4.41 11.62 1.64
CA LEU A 178 -5.34 12.76 1.66
C LEU A 178 -5.10 13.71 0.50
N ARG A 179 -3.86 13.99 0.17
CA ARG A 179 -3.49 14.99 -0.85
C ARG A 179 -3.35 14.41 -2.25
N ARG A 180 -2.99 13.12 -2.35
CA ARG A 180 -2.79 12.40 -3.63
C ARG A 180 -1.94 13.19 -4.63
N PRO A 181 -0.77 13.72 -4.23
CA PRO A 181 0.03 14.61 -5.07
C PRO A 181 0.45 13.93 -6.37
N ASP A 182 0.81 12.66 -6.29
CA ASP A 182 1.29 11.89 -7.44
C ASP A 182 0.15 11.55 -8.42
N GLU A 183 -1.06 11.26 -7.92
CA GLU A 183 -2.23 11.00 -8.77
C GLU A 183 -2.65 12.27 -9.52
N ARG A 184 -2.64 13.42 -8.87
CA ARG A 184 -2.96 14.71 -9.52
C ARG A 184 -1.97 15.02 -10.63
N ARG A 185 -0.67 14.93 -10.33
CA ARG A 185 0.38 15.15 -11.31
C ARG A 185 0.27 14.19 -12.49
N LEU A 186 -0.02 12.91 -12.23
CA LEU A 186 -0.24 11.92 -13.27
C LEU A 186 -1.43 12.29 -14.16
N VAL A 187 -2.56 12.67 -13.58
CA VAL A 187 -3.77 13.05 -14.34
C VAL A 187 -3.49 14.28 -15.20
N GLU A 188 -2.80 15.29 -14.67
CA GLU A 188 -2.38 16.49 -15.43
C GLU A 188 -1.51 16.11 -16.63
N GLU A 189 -0.54 15.23 -16.46
CA GLU A 189 0.32 14.75 -17.55
C GLU A 189 -0.46 13.91 -18.58
N LEU A 190 -1.39 13.07 -18.14
CA LEU A 190 -2.23 12.28 -19.03
C LEU A 190 -3.19 13.17 -19.82
N ASP A 191 -3.79 14.19 -19.21
CA ASP A 191 -4.62 15.19 -19.90
C ASP A 191 -3.82 15.98 -20.93
N ALA A 192 -2.58 16.32 -20.63
CA ALA A 192 -1.68 17.00 -21.57
C ALA A 192 -1.34 16.13 -22.80
N VAL A 193 -1.18 14.82 -22.61
CA VAL A 193 -0.78 13.88 -23.69
C VAL A 193 -1.98 13.41 -24.51
N TYR A 194 -3.09 13.11 -23.88
CA TYR A 194 -4.27 12.48 -24.54
C TYR A 194 -5.43 13.44 -24.79
N GLY A 195 -5.38 14.64 -24.25
CA GLY A 195 -6.46 15.62 -24.24
C GLY A 195 -7.37 15.49 -23.01
N SER A 196 -8.02 16.59 -22.66
CA SER A 196 -8.94 16.63 -21.51
C SER A 196 -10.05 15.62 -21.68
N ARG A 197 -10.43 14.99 -20.59
CA ARG A 197 -11.57 14.06 -20.58
C ARG A 197 -12.84 14.76 -21.08
N PRO A 198 -13.64 14.13 -21.97
CA PRO A 198 -15.02 14.57 -22.12
C PRO A 198 -15.70 14.43 -20.74
N GLU A 199 -16.39 15.50 -20.31
CA GLU A 199 -17.19 15.44 -19.08
C GLU A 199 -18.17 14.26 -19.19
N PRO A 200 -18.31 13.46 -18.13
CA PRO A 200 -19.32 12.40 -18.12
C PRO A 200 -20.72 13.05 -18.12
N ASP A 201 -21.51 12.72 -19.13
CA ASP A 201 -22.94 13.06 -19.22
C ASP A 201 -23.73 12.47 -18.04
#